data_778ec01e69558548c8a2d91551942c67
#
_entry.id   778ec01e69558548c8a2d91551942c67
#
_cell.length_a   1.000
_cell.length_b   1.000
_cell.length_c   1.000
_cell.angle_alpha   90.00
_cell.angle_beta   90.00
_cell.angle_gamma   90.00
#
_symmetry.space_group_name_H-M   'P 1'
#
loop_
_entity.id
_entity.type
_entity.pdbx_description
1 polymer ?
#
loop_
_entity_poly.entity_id
_entity_poly.type
_entity_poly.pdbx_seq_one_letter_code
_entity_poly.pdbx_strand_id
1 'polypeptide(L)'
;WCHPVLFHRLAAAKAARPELKVVVVDPRRTATCEIAVLHLAIAPGGDVAVFNALLAEIERQGWADPAFLQHVSGADAAFAAARASDPSGAGALPEALGEFLRLWCRTEKVVTVYSQGVNQSSFGTDKVNAILNCHLATGRIGRPGTGPFSVTGQPNAMGGREVGGMANMLACHLDIENPTH
;
A
#
# COMPACT_ATOMS: atom_id res chain seq x y z
N TRP A 1 -13.64 7.18 7.68
CA TRP A 1 -14.73 8.04 7.17
C TRP A 1 -14.91 7.92 5.64
N CYS A 2 -13.84 7.71 4.86
CA CYS A 2 -13.94 7.66 3.39
C CYS A 2 -14.58 6.36 2.88
N HIS A 3 -14.42 5.25 3.59
CA HIS A 3 -14.87 3.93 3.15
C HIS A 3 -15.61 3.17 4.28
N PRO A 4 -16.74 3.70 4.78
CA PRO A 4 -17.43 3.09 5.94
C PRO A 4 -17.94 1.68 5.64
N VAL A 5 -18.47 1.42 4.44
CA VAL A 5 -18.96 0.10 4.04
C VAL A 5 -17.81 -0.92 4.00
N LEU A 6 -16.65 -0.54 3.46
CA LEU A 6 -15.47 -1.40 3.45
C LEU A 6 -15.00 -1.71 4.88
N PHE A 7 -14.97 -0.72 5.76
CA PHE A 7 -14.62 -0.91 7.16
C PHE A 7 -15.58 -1.88 7.86
N HIS A 8 -16.89 -1.70 7.71
CA HIS A 8 -17.87 -2.60 8.32
C HIS A 8 -17.76 -4.03 7.80
N ARG A 9 -17.51 -4.22 6.52
CA ARG A 9 -17.25 -5.56 5.94
C ARG A 9 -15.97 -6.18 6.50
N LEU A 10 -14.92 -5.39 6.66
CA LEU A 10 -13.65 -5.85 7.25
C LEU A 10 -13.84 -6.24 8.72
N ALA A 11 -14.56 -5.43 9.50
CA ALA A 11 -14.87 -5.70 10.90
C ALA A 11 -15.70 -6.98 11.05
N ALA A 12 -16.74 -7.16 10.23
CA ALA A 12 -17.55 -8.37 10.21
C ALA A 12 -16.72 -9.61 9.79
N ALA A 13 -15.85 -9.46 8.79
CA ALA A 13 -14.95 -10.54 8.37
C ALA A 13 -13.95 -10.92 9.47
N LYS A 14 -13.44 -9.94 10.21
CA LYS A 14 -12.54 -10.15 11.36
C LYS A 14 -13.26 -10.86 12.49
N ALA A 15 -14.52 -10.49 12.79
CA ALA A 15 -15.33 -11.14 13.82
C ALA A 15 -15.63 -12.61 13.45
N ALA A 16 -15.94 -12.88 12.18
CA ALA A 16 -16.22 -14.24 11.69
C ALA A 16 -14.96 -15.11 11.54
N ARG A 17 -13.78 -14.48 11.36
CA ARG A 17 -12.49 -15.14 11.15
C ARG A 17 -11.43 -14.49 12.04
N PRO A 18 -11.33 -14.89 13.31
CA PRO A 18 -10.38 -14.29 14.27
C PRO A 18 -8.92 -14.36 13.83
N GLU A 19 -8.55 -15.33 12.97
CA GLU A 19 -7.23 -15.48 12.38
C GLU A 19 -6.89 -14.38 11.36
N LEU A 20 -7.89 -13.68 10.79
CA LEU A 20 -7.67 -12.53 9.92
C LEU A 20 -6.94 -11.43 10.70
N LYS A 21 -5.78 -11.03 10.22
CA LYS A 21 -4.97 -10.00 10.84
C LYS A 21 -5.14 -8.68 10.09
N VAL A 22 -5.45 -7.64 10.84
CA VAL A 22 -5.55 -6.28 10.32
C VAL A 22 -4.39 -5.48 10.92
N VAL A 23 -3.57 -4.89 10.06
CA VAL A 23 -2.51 -3.96 10.45
C VAL A 23 -2.87 -2.58 9.94
N VAL A 24 -2.77 -1.58 10.78
CA VAL A 24 -2.98 -0.18 10.40
C VAL A 24 -1.63 0.53 10.42
N VAL A 25 -1.27 1.13 9.29
CA VAL A 25 -0.10 2.00 9.14
C VAL A 25 -0.63 3.43 8.99
N ASP A 26 -0.53 4.22 10.03
CA ASP A 26 -1.07 5.59 10.08
C ASP A 26 -0.38 6.38 11.20
N PRO A 27 -0.01 7.65 10.99
CA PRO A 27 0.52 8.50 12.06
C PRO A 27 -0.43 8.62 13.26
N ARG A 28 -1.73 8.49 13.02
CA ARG A 28 -2.77 8.63 14.05
C ARG A 28 -3.44 7.29 14.36
N ARG A 29 -3.77 7.10 15.62
CA ARG A 29 -4.64 5.99 16.02
C ARG A 29 -6.10 6.31 15.65
N THR A 30 -6.49 5.90 14.44
CA THR A 30 -7.86 6.08 13.93
C THR A 30 -8.80 4.98 14.42
N ALA A 31 -10.12 5.14 14.17
CA ALA A 31 -11.13 4.13 14.53
C ALA A 31 -10.83 2.75 13.87
N THR A 32 -10.18 2.71 12.72
CA THR A 32 -9.75 1.46 12.08
C THR A 32 -8.83 0.63 12.99
N CYS A 33 -8.10 1.27 13.90
CA CYS A 33 -7.22 0.57 14.84
C CYS A 33 -7.97 -0.26 15.88
N GLU A 34 -9.29 -0.10 16.05
CA GLU A 34 -10.10 -0.89 16.97
C GLU A 34 -10.13 -2.38 16.61
N ILE A 35 -10.00 -2.69 15.31
CA ILE A 35 -9.96 -4.07 14.80
C ILE A 35 -8.55 -4.54 14.46
N ALA A 36 -7.55 -3.69 14.64
CA ALA A 36 -6.17 -3.98 14.28
C ALA A 36 -5.47 -4.84 15.34
N VAL A 37 -4.67 -5.81 14.90
CA VAL A 37 -3.74 -6.54 15.77
C VAL A 37 -2.46 -5.75 15.99
N LEU A 38 -2.14 -4.82 15.08
CA LEU A 38 -0.98 -3.93 15.16
C LEU A 38 -1.35 -2.57 14.57
N HIS A 39 -1.05 -1.51 15.32
CA HIS A 39 -1.00 -0.15 14.81
C HIS A 39 0.47 0.26 14.70
N LEU A 40 0.96 0.37 13.47
CA LEU A 40 2.28 0.92 13.18
C LEU A 40 2.14 2.44 13.03
N ALA A 41 2.39 3.15 14.11
CA ALA A 41 2.40 4.61 14.15
C ALA A 41 3.68 5.12 13.46
N ILE A 42 3.55 5.63 12.25
CA ILE A 42 4.67 6.17 11.47
C ILE A 42 4.71 7.69 11.55
N ALA A 43 5.86 8.28 11.24
CA ALA A 43 5.92 9.72 10.98
C ALA A 43 5.16 10.06 9.68
N PRO A 44 4.54 11.25 9.57
CA PRO A 44 4.00 11.71 8.30
C PRO A 44 5.06 11.66 7.19
N GLY A 45 4.80 10.91 6.11
CA GLY A 45 5.75 10.70 5.03
C GLY A 45 6.68 9.50 5.20
N GLY A 46 6.63 8.78 6.32
CA GLY A 46 7.48 7.61 6.60
C GLY A 46 7.15 6.35 5.80
N ASP A 47 6.14 6.38 4.95
CA ASP A 47 5.66 5.21 4.19
C ASP A 47 6.76 4.53 3.36
N VAL A 48 7.56 5.32 2.63
CA VAL A 48 8.65 4.79 1.79
C VAL A 48 9.69 4.06 2.65
N ALA A 49 10.07 4.62 3.80
CA ALA A 49 11.02 3.98 4.70
C ALA A 49 10.50 2.65 5.27
N VAL A 50 9.19 2.59 5.61
CA VAL A 50 8.54 1.34 6.06
C VAL A 50 8.62 0.25 4.99
N PHE A 51 8.22 0.57 3.75
CA PHE A 51 8.16 -0.44 2.70
C PHE A 51 9.53 -0.78 2.12
N ASN A 52 10.50 0.14 2.15
CA ASN A 52 11.89 -0.17 1.86
C ASN A 52 12.50 -1.08 2.94
N ALA A 53 12.24 -0.83 4.22
CA ALA A 53 12.65 -1.73 5.29
C ALA A 53 12.04 -3.14 5.10
N LEU A 54 10.77 -3.21 4.67
CA LEU A 54 10.12 -4.47 4.35
C LEU A 54 10.78 -5.17 3.15
N LEU A 55 11.07 -4.44 2.08
CA LEU A 55 11.71 -5.01 0.89
C LEU A 55 13.12 -5.54 1.20
N ALA A 56 13.90 -4.79 1.99
CA ALA A 56 15.21 -5.24 2.46
C ALA A 56 15.11 -6.50 3.34
N GLU A 57 14.08 -6.58 4.20
CA GLU A 57 13.83 -7.77 5.03
C GLU A 57 13.40 -8.98 4.20
N ILE A 58 12.57 -8.80 3.16
CA ILE A 58 12.19 -9.86 2.21
C ILE A 58 13.44 -10.47 1.56
N GLU A 59 14.35 -9.62 1.09
CA GLU A 59 15.60 -10.08 0.49
C GLU A 59 16.49 -10.79 1.52
N ARG A 60 16.72 -10.19 2.68
CA ARG A 60 17.59 -10.70 3.74
C ARG A 60 17.15 -12.06 4.24
N GLN A 61 15.86 -12.34 4.28
CA GLN A 61 15.29 -13.62 4.75
C GLN A 61 15.11 -14.64 3.63
N GLY A 62 15.37 -14.28 2.38
CA GLY A 62 15.17 -15.19 1.24
C GLY A 62 13.69 -15.44 0.92
N TRP A 63 12.80 -14.51 1.24
CA TRP A 63 11.36 -14.63 0.96
C TRP A 63 10.93 -14.08 -0.40
N ALA A 64 11.89 -13.60 -1.19
CA ALA A 64 11.64 -13.25 -2.58
C ALA A 64 11.26 -14.50 -3.38
N ASP A 65 10.33 -14.35 -4.32
CA ASP A 65 9.91 -15.40 -5.25
C ASP A 65 10.78 -15.34 -6.52
N PRO A 66 11.82 -16.19 -6.66
CA PRO A 66 12.73 -16.11 -7.80
C PRO A 66 12.03 -16.45 -9.13
N ALA A 67 11.00 -17.29 -9.11
CA ALA A 67 10.25 -17.63 -10.31
C ALA A 67 9.42 -16.44 -10.79
N PHE A 68 8.84 -15.68 -9.87
CA PHE A 68 8.10 -14.45 -10.23
C PHE A 68 9.04 -13.33 -10.67
N LEU A 69 10.19 -13.19 -10.02
CA LEU A 69 11.16 -12.12 -10.32
C LEU A 69 11.75 -12.23 -11.74
N GLN A 70 11.71 -13.40 -12.38
CA GLN A 70 12.10 -13.54 -13.78
C GLN A 70 11.23 -12.71 -14.74
N HIS A 71 10.03 -12.32 -14.30
CA HIS A 71 9.11 -11.47 -15.06
C HIS A 71 9.18 -9.99 -14.69
N VAL A 72 10.09 -9.62 -13.77
CA VAL A 72 10.22 -8.26 -13.24
C VAL A 72 11.57 -7.68 -13.62
N SER A 73 11.58 -6.52 -14.27
CA SER A 73 12.81 -5.78 -14.55
C SER A 73 13.14 -4.82 -13.40
N GLY A 74 14.44 -4.58 -13.15
CA GLY A 74 14.90 -3.61 -12.16
C GLY A 74 14.85 -4.08 -10.71
N ALA A 75 14.60 -5.36 -10.45
CA ALA A 75 14.53 -5.91 -9.08
C ALA A 75 15.81 -5.66 -8.28
N ASP A 76 16.99 -5.87 -8.87
CA ASP A 76 18.28 -5.65 -8.20
C ASP A 76 18.47 -4.20 -7.76
N ALA A 77 18.06 -3.24 -8.61
CA ALA A 77 18.13 -1.83 -8.28
C ALA A 77 17.16 -1.47 -7.14
N ALA A 78 15.96 -2.05 -7.12
CA ALA A 78 14.99 -1.85 -6.05
C ALA A 78 15.49 -2.42 -4.72
N PHE A 79 16.08 -3.61 -4.70
CA PHE A 79 16.69 -4.19 -3.51
C PHE A 79 17.90 -3.37 -3.03
N ALA A 80 18.75 -2.89 -3.95
CA ALA A 80 19.88 -2.03 -3.60
C ALA A 80 19.42 -0.72 -2.96
N ALA A 81 18.39 -0.07 -3.51
CA ALA A 81 17.80 1.14 -2.93
C ALA A 81 17.18 0.87 -1.56
N ALA A 82 16.50 -0.25 -1.40
CA ALA A 82 15.90 -0.66 -0.12
C ALA A 82 16.95 -0.87 0.97
N ARG A 83 18.06 -1.53 0.65
CA ARG A 83 19.19 -1.71 1.59
C ARG A 83 19.88 -0.40 1.98
N ALA A 84 19.90 0.57 1.09
CA ALA A 84 20.48 1.89 1.35
C ALA A 84 19.54 2.83 2.13
N SER A 85 18.26 2.48 2.24
CA SER A 85 17.26 3.28 2.95
C SER A 85 17.44 3.14 4.46
N ASP A 86 17.36 4.29 5.18
CA ASP A 86 17.37 4.28 6.64
C ASP A 86 15.97 3.96 7.20
N PRO A 87 15.79 2.82 7.90
CA PRO A 87 14.50 2.46 8.49
C PRO A 87 14.01 3.46 9.56
N SER A 88 14.91 4.25 10.17
CA SER A 88 14.53 5.27 11.16
C SER A 88 13.66 6.37 10.57
N GLY A 89 13.75 6.59 9.25
CA GLY A 89 12.87 7.49 8.51
C GLY A 89 11.38 7.12 8.56
N ALA A 90 11.06 5.89 8.95
CA ALA A 90 9.68 5.49 9.22
C ALA A 90 9.09 6.22 10.44
N GLY A 91 9.92 6.64 11.39
CA GLY A 91 9.48 7.28 12.64
C GLY A 91 8.68 6.36 13.56
N ALA A 92 8.61 5.07 13.24
CA ALA A 92 7.95 4.05 14.06
C ALA A 92 8.90 3.50 15.14
N LEU A 93 8.33 2.98 16.22
CA LEU A 93 9.10 2.25 17.23
C LEU A 93 9.73 1.01 16.58
N PRO A 94 11.02 0.71 16.83
CA PRO A 94 11.73 -0.41 16.20
C PRO A 94 11.06 -1.76 16.44
N GLU A 95 10.51 -1.99 17.64
CA GLU A 95 9.80 -3.23 17.99
C GLU A 95 8.52 -3.40 17.15
N ALA A 96 7.73 -2.33 17.00
CA ALA A 96 6.51 -2.34 16.20
C ALA A 96 6.81 -2.53 14.71
N LEU A 97 7.85 -1.88 14.20
CA LEU A 97 8.32 -2.09 12.83
C LEU A 97 8.76 -3.55 12.63
N GLY A 98 9.57 -4.09 13.52
CA GLY A 98 10.01 -5.48 13.47
C GLY A 98 8.84 -6.48 13.53
N GLU A 99 7.80 -6.19 14.32
CA GLU A 99 6.58 -7.01 14.35
C GLU A 99 5.83 -6.95 13.02
N PHE A 100 5.66 -5.75 12.44
CA PHE A 100 5.07 -5.58 11.12
C PHE A 100 5.81 -6.38 10.05
N LEU A 101 7.14 -6.27 9.98
CA LEU A 101 7.96 -6.97 8.99
C LEU A 101 7.78 -8.49 9.10
N ARG A 102 7.85 -9.03 10.32
CA ARG A 102 7.65 -10.47 10.56
C ARG A 102 6.24 -10.91 10.18
N LEU A 103 5.22 -10.14 10.57
CA LEU A 103 3.83 -10.47 10.31
C LEU A 103 3.54 -10.49 8.81
N TRP A 104 3.98 -9.44 8.10
CA TRP A 104 3.78 -9.32 6.66
C TRP A 104 4.45 -10.46 5.90
N CYS A 105 5.71 -10.76 6.21
CA CYS A 105 6.49 -11.77 5.51
C CYS A 105 5.97 -13.20 5.76
N ARG A 106 5.57 -13.52 7.00
CA ARG A 106 5.08 -14.87 7.38
C ARG A 106 3.63 -15.14 6.98
N THR A 107 2.90 -14.13 6.53
CA THR A 107 1.51 -14.29 6.10
C THR A 107 1.48 -14.57 4.59
N GLU A 108 0.91 -15.68 4.18
CA GLU A 108 0.84 -16.09 2.78
C GLU A 108 0.00 -15.11 1.95
N LYS A 109 -1.21 -14.81 2.42
CA LYS A 109 -2.15 -13.93 1.72
C LYS A 109 -2.16 -12.55 2.36
N VAL A 110 -1.57 -11.58 1.69
CA VAL A 110 -1.50 -10.18 2.15
C VAL A 110 -2.09 -9.26 1.10
N VAL A 111 -3.04 -8.45 1.52
CA VAL A 111 -3.57 -7.33 0.73
C VAL A 111 -3.13 -6.03 1.42
N THR A 112 -2.46 -5.16 0.68
CA THR A 112 -2.11 -3.82 1.16
C THR A 112 -3.07 -2.81 0.56
N VAL A 113 -4.02 -2.34 1.38
CA VAL A 113 -5.01 -1.33 0.98
C VAL A 113 -4.46 0.05 1.31
N TYR A 114 -4.47 0.96 0.36
CA TYR A 114 -4.01 2.32 0.55
C TYR A 114 -4.90 3.33 -0.19
N SER A 115 -4.88 4.57 0.27
CA SER A 115 -5.72 5.64 -0.26
C SER A 115 -4.97 6.99 -0.24
N GLN A 116 -5.63 8.06 0.07
CA GLN A 116 -5.17 9.45 -0.06
C GLN A 116 -3.87 9.75 0.70
N GLY A 117 -3.63 9.15 1.86
CA GLY A 117 -2.36 9.31 2.60
C GLY A 117 -1.13 8.91 1.79
N VAL A 118 -1.30 7.95 0.88
CA VAL A 118 -0.29 7.52 -0.10
C VAL A 118 -0.47 8.29 -1.42
N ASN A 119 -1.68 8.23 -2.01
CA ASN A 119 -1.95 8.72 -3.37
C ASN A 119 -1.83 10.24 -3.52
N GLN A 120 -2.24 11.02 -2.50
CA GLN A 120 -2.26 12.49 -2.53
C GLN A 120 -1.08 13.10 -1.76
N SER A 121 0.07 12.54 -1.96
CA SER A 121 1.34 13.02 -1.42
C SER A 121 2.22 13.57 -2.55
N SER A 122 3.09 14.53 -2.24
CA SER A 122 4.13 15.00 -3.18
C SER A 122 5.06 13.88 -3.63
N PHE A 123 5.16 12.80 -2.85
CA PHE A 123 5.92 11.58 -3.16
C PHE A 123 5.00 10.36 -3.34
N GLY A 124 3.75 10.57 -3.79
CA GLY A 124 2.75 9.50 -3.89
C GLY A 124 3.19 8.36 -4.80
N THR A 125 3.82 8.65 -5.92
CA THR A 125 4.36 7.63 -6.84
C THR A 125 5.41 6.76 -6.15
N ASP A 126 6.34 7.37 -5.41
CA ASP A 126 7.38 6.62 -4.70
C ASP A 126 6.80 5.73 -3.59
N LYS A 127 5.80 6.24 -2.86
CA LYS A 127 5.07 5.46 -1.85
C LYS A 127 4.37 4.25 -2.46
N VAL A 128 3.68 4.44 -3.58
CA VAL A 128 3.01 3.35 -4.31
C VAL A 128 4.02 2.35 -4.81
N ASN A 129 5.12 2.79 -5.43
CA ASN A 129 6.17 1.92 -5.92
C ASN A 129 6.83 1.11 -4.81
N ALA A 130 7.07 1.70 -3.64
CA ALA A 130 7.61 0.98 -2.49
C ALA A 130 6.68 -0.16 -2.03
N ILE A 131 5.35 0.09 -1.99
CA ILE A 131 4.34 -0.94 -1.71
C ILE A 131 4.35 -2.02 -2.80
N LEU A 132 4.31 -1.62 -4.07
CA LEU A 132 4.30 -2.54 -5.21
C LEU A 132 5.54 -3.45 -5.21
N ASN A 133 6.71 -2.90 -4.96
CA ASN A 133 7.97 -3.64 -4.95
C ASN A 133 7.94 -4.82 -3.96
N CYS A 134 7.35 -4.64 -2.78
CA CYS A 134 7.21 -5.73 -1.80
C CYS A 134 6.31 -6.86 -2.32
N HIS A 135 5.20 -6.51 -2.97
CA HIS A 135 4.29 -7.49 -3.55
C HIS A 135 4.88 -8.19 -4.77
N LEU A 136 5.59 -7.44 -5.65
CA LEU A 136 6.31 -8.00 -6.80
C LEU A 136 7.43 -8.95 -6.33
N ALA A 137 8.23 -8.53 -5.36
CA ALA A 137 9.33 -9.35 -4.85
C ALA A 137 8.85 -10.71 -4.31
N THR A 138 7.64 -10.79 -3.79
CA THR A 138 7.08 -12.01 -3.19
C THR A 138 6.06 -12.74 -4.07
N GLY A 139 5.91 -12.34 -5.35
CA GLY A 139 4.94 -12.93 -6.28
C GLY A 139 3.48 -12.78 -5.84
N ARG A 140 3.17 -11.79 -5.00
CA ARG A 140 1.83 -11.53 -4.46
C ARG A 140 1.03 -10.58 -5.36
N ILE A 141 1.08 -10.82 -6.65
CA ILE A 141 0.33 -10.07 -7.69
C ILE A 141 -0.49 -11.08 -8.50
N GLY A 142 -1.74 -10.72 -8.79
CA GLY A 142 -2.62 -11.55 -9.63
C GLY A 142 -3.10 -12.87 -8.99
N ARG A 143 -2.92 -13.03 -7.68
CA ARG A 143 -3.39 -14.21 -6.93
C ARG A 143 -4.54 -13.82 -5.99
N PRO A 144 -5.59 -14.63 -5.84
CA PRO A 144 -6.71 -14.33 -4.94
C PRO A 144 -6.26 -14.10 -3.50
N GLY A 145 -6.70 -12.99 -2.91
CA GLY A 145 -6.38 -12.62 -1.52
C GLY A 145 -5.00 -12.00 -1.32
N THR A 146 -4.33 -11.58 -2.39
CA THR A 146 -3.01 -10.94 -2.32
C THR A 146 -2.97 -9.68 -3.18
N GLY A 147 -2.02 -8.81 -2.92
CA GLY A 147 -1.67 -7.69 -3.78
C GLY A 147 -1.92 -6.30 -3.18
N PRO A 148 -1.39 -5.28 -3.85
CA PRO A 148 -1.69 -3.89 -3.52
C PRO A 148 -3.08 -3.52 -4.03
N PHE A 149 -3.80 -2.72 -3.25
CA PHE A 149 -5.14 -2.30 -3.60
C PHE A 149 -5.35 -0.82 -3.30
N SER A 150 -5.31 0.00 -4.35
CA SER A 150 -5.60 1.44 -4.24
C SER A 150 -7.10 1.67 -4.17
N VAL A 151 -7.55 2.40 -3.18
CA VAL A 151 -8.93 2.86 -3.07
C VAL A 151 -8.98 4.38 -3.12
N THR A 152 -9.89 4.93 -3.93
CA THR A 152 -10.07 6.38 -3.99
C THR A 152 -10.87 6.87 -2.78
N GLY A 153 -10.54 8.06 -2.28
CA GLY A 153 -11.28 8.72 -1.22
C GLY A 153 -12.40 9.63 -1.70
N GLN A 154 -12.44 9.97 -3.00
CA GLN A 154 -13.50 10.79 -3.56
C GLN A 154 -14.68 9.92 -3.99
N PRO A 155 -15.90 10.23 -3.53
CA PRO A 155 -17.09 9.56 -4.02
C PRO A 155 -17.32 9.88 -5.50
N ASN A 156 -17.68 8.86 -6.28
CA ASN A 156 -18.02 8.99 -7.69
C ASN A 156 -16.93 9.66 -8.56
N ALA A 157 -15.66 9.34 -8.32
CA ALA A 157 -14.56 9.87 -9.15
C ALA A 157 -14.70 9.47 -10.63
N MET A 158 -15.24 8.29 -10.93
CA MET A 158 -15.52 7.86 -12.30
C MET A 158 -16.58 8.73 -12.96
N GLY A 159 -17.73 8.93 -12.32
CA GLY A 159 -18.78 9.82 -12.85
C GLY A 159 -18.32 11.27 -12.97
N GLY A 160 -17.47 11.73 -12.06
CA GLY A 160 -16.83 13.06 -12.17
C GLY A 160 -16.00 13.23 -13.44
N ARG A 161 -15.34 12.18 -13.90
CA ARG A 161 -14.59 12.17 -15.18
C ARG A 161 -15.52 12.22 -16.38
N GLU A 162 -16.64 11.47 -16.33
CA GLU A 162 -17.62 11.45 -17.42
C GLU A 162 -18.20 12.83 -17.72
N VAL A 163 -18.37 13.67 -16.71
CA VAL A 163 -18.94 15.03 -16.85
C VAL A 163 -17.89 16.13 -16.96
N GLY A 164 -16.61 15.79 -17.08
CA GLY A 164 -15.53 16.79 -17.17
C GLY A 164 -15.24 17.50 -15.85
N GLY A 165 -15.52 16.87 -14.72
CA GLY A 165 -15.28 17.42 -13.39
C GLY A 165 -13.82 17.37 -12.93
N MET A 166 -12.90 16.90 -13.77
CA MET A 166 -11.46 16.86 -13.51
C MET A 166 -10.75 17.99 -14.27
N ALA A 167 -9.74 18.58 -13.65
CA ALA A 167 -9.04 19.76 -14.20
C ALA A 167 -8.31 19.53 -15.52
N ASN A 168 -8.06 18.28 -15.89
CA ASN A 168 -7.24 17.90 -17.04
C ASN A 168 -8.04 17.28 -18.21
N MET A 169 -9.37 17.33 -18.17
CA MET A 169 -10.21 16.75 -19.23
C MET A 169 -11.55 17.46 -19.37
N LEU A 170 -12.14 17.33 -20.54
CA LEU A 170 -13.51 17.72 -20.83
C LEU A 170 -14.47 16.55 -20.55
N ALA A 171 -15.78 16.79 -20.65
CA ALA A 171 -16.79 15.75 -20.55
C ALA A 171 -16.54 14.60 -21.53
N CYS A 172 -16.99 13.39 -21.21
CA CYS A 172 -16.82 12.21 -22.04
C CYS A 172 -15.36 11.85 -22.34
N HIS A 173 -14.46 12.13 -21.38
CA HIS A 173 -13.02 11.87 -21.52
C HIS A 173 -12.33 12.58 -22.68
N LEU A 174 -12.90 13.64 -23.19
CA LEU A 174 -12.27 14.46 -24.22
C LEU A 174 -11.03 15.18 -23.65
N ASP A 175 -10.00 15.27 -24.47
CA ASP A 175 -8.73 15.89 -24.09
C ASP A 175 -8.81 17.41 -24.21
N ILE A 176 -8.48 18.13 -23.15
CA ILE A 176 -8.48 19.59 -23.12
C ILE A 176 -7.39 20.22 -24.00
N GLU A 177 -6.31 19.46 -24.26
CA GLU A 177 -5.19 19.92 -25.10
C GLU A 177 -5.44 19.69 -26.60
N ASN A 178 -6.46 18.90 -26.95
CA ASN A 178 -6.78 18.61 -28.35
C ASN A 178 -7.70 19.71 -28.91
N PRO A 179 -7.25 20.50 -29.90
CA PRO A 179 -8.05 21.61 -30.45
C PRO A 179 -9.39 21.18 -31.07
N THR A 180 -9.51 19.92 -31.48
CA THR A 180 -10.76 19.39 -32.05
C THR A 180 -11.81 19.09 -30.96
N HIS A 181 -11.39 18.82 -29.75
CA HIS A 181 -12.27 18.57 -28.62
C HIS A 181 -12.83 19.85 -28.03
#